data_245dcf496accbe864489858674b688e1
#
_entry.id   245dcf496accbe864489858674b688e1
#
_cell.length_a   1.000
_cell.length_b   1.000
_cell.length_c   1.000
_cell.angle_alpha   90.00
_cell.angle_beta   90.00
_cell.angle_gamma   90.00
#
_symmetry.space_group_name_H-M   'P 1'
#
loop_
_entity.id
_entity.type
_entity.pdbx_description
1 polymer ?
#
loop_
_entity_poly.entity_id
_entity_poly.type
_entity_poly.pdbx_seq_one_letter_code
_entity_poly.pdbx_strand_id
1 'polypeptide(L)'
;NPLILDGFGLNTPHSLDQKLDVYAPNIVPDTQGLHVLQAWQLCRDQYIWFPWFRKEAERRVPHDLPNAEFLHNKFVEVIKGIHTYHKSYLAAFRYSMRDFVPQIGHHTMITCSENDLVRPDYEEARGLLKGAKSCLTPGVRTPEAATETASAFTQFLLTD
;
A
#
# COMPACT_ATOMS: atom_id res chain seq x y z
N ASN A 1 -12.90 -17.67 11.12
CA ASN A 1 -12.66 -17.34 9.70
C ASN A 1 -11.18 -17.05 9.50
N PRO A 2 -10.55 -17.60 8.45
CA PRO A 2 -9.15 -17.30 8.13
C PRO A 2 -8.98 -15.83 7.71
N LEU A 3 -7.78 -15.28 7.93
CA LEU A 3 -7.39 -13.92 7.60
C LEU A 3 -6.10 -13.92 6.79
N ILE A 4 -6.06 -13.17 5.71
CA ILE A 4 -4.83 -12.93 4.94
C ILE A 4 -4.44 -11.46 5.08
N LEU A 5 -3.21 -11.21 5.52
CA LEU A 5 -2.60 -9.89 5.58
C LEU A 5 -1.53 -9.81 4.48
N ASP A 6 -1.85 -9.14 3.39
CA ASP A 6 -0.98 -9.04 2.22
C ASP A 6 -0.42 -7.63 2.05
N GLY A 7 0.91 -7.51 1.97
CA GLY A 7 1.61 -6.27 1.66
C GLY A 7 1.26 -5.10 2.57
N PHE A 8 1.13 -5.30 3.87
CA PHE A 8 0.75 -4.23 4.79
C PHE A 8 1.96 -3.62 5.52
N GLY A 9 1.91 -2.30 5.72
CA GLY A 9 2.95 -1.55 6.42
C GLY A 9 2.74 -1.48 7.93
N LEU A 10 3.82 -1.59 8.70
CA LEU A 10 3.82 -1.43 10.16
C LEU A 10 4.14 0.02 10.56
N ASN A 11 3.39 0.98 10.04
CA ASN A 11 3.64 2.39 10.29
C ASN A 11 3.70 2.72 11.78
N THR A 12 4.71 3.51 12.19
CA THR A 12 4.74 4.11 13.52
C THR A 12 4.20 5.53 13.46
N PRO A 13 3.26 5.90 14.36
CA PRO A 13 2.69 7.25 14.38
C PRO A 13 3.75 8.36 14.40
N HIS A 14 4.81 8.20 15.19
CA HIS A 14 5.84 9.23 15.38
C HIS A 14 6.72 9.55 14.16
N SER A 15 6.92 8.61 13.24
CA SER A 15 7.73 8.87 12.03
C SER A 15 6.93 9.55 10.92
N LEU A 16 5.62 9.58 11.04
CA LEU A 16 4.69 9.95 9.97
C LEU A 16 3.99 11.28 10.21
N ASP A 17 3.77 11.69 11.46
CA ASP A 17 3.03 12.93 11.78
C ASP A 17 3.63 14.18 11.11
N GLN A 18 4.94 14.23 10.95
CA GLN A 18 5.62 15.34 10.25
C GLN A 18 5.51 15.29 8.72
N LYS A 19 5.02 14.19 8.14
CA LYS A 19 5.00 13.95 6.68
C LYS A 19 3.62 13.62 6.13
N LEU A 20 2.62 13.45 7.00
CA LEU A 20 1.28 13.03 6.58
C LEU A 20 0.61 14.03 5.66
N ASP A 21 0.74 15.31 5.94
CA ASP A 21 0.15 16.37 5.11
C ASP A 21 0.79 16.44 3.72
N VAL A 22 2.05 16.01 3.61
CA VAL A 22 2.75 15.93 2.32
C VAL A 22 2.45 14.62 1.62
N TYR A 23 2.37 13.51 2.38
CA TYR A 23 2.12 12.19 1.79
C TYR A 23 0.70 12.06 1.24
N ALA A 24 -0.28 12.51 2.00
CA ALA A 24 -1.68 12.51 1.61
C ALA A 24 -2.26 13.94 1.74
N PRO A 25 -1.92 14.84 0.81
CA PRO A 25 -2.33 16.22 0.88
C PRO A 25 -3.85 16.36 0.76
N ASN A 26 -4.41 17.31 1.52
CA ASN A 26 -5.79 17.72 1.34
C ASN A 26 -5.91 18.58 0.06
N ILE A 27 -6.13 17.93 -1.05
CA ILE A 27 -6.31 18.59 -2.34
C ILE A 27 -7.73 19.15 -2.43
N VAL A 28 -7.85 20.47 -2.49
CA VAL A 28 -9.15 21.16 -2.54
C VAL A 28 -9.43 21.61 -3.97
N PRO A 29 -10.63 21.35 -4.51
CA PRO A 29 -11.04 21.86 -5.81
C PRO A 29 -10.93 23.40 -5.88
N ASP A 30 -10.40 23.90 -6.97
CA ASP A 30 -10.28 25.32 -7.27
C ASP A 30 -10.77 25.63 -8.69
N THR A 31 -11.15 26.87 -8.94
CA THR A 31 -11.71 27.31 -10.23
C THR A 31 -10.69 27.38 -11.37
N GLN A 32 -9.39 27.33 -11.05
CA GLN A 32 -8.31 27.33 -12.05
C GLN A 32 -7.88 25.93 -12.45
N GLY A 33 -8.39 24.89 -11.76
CA GLY A 33 -8.11 23.49 -12.07
C GLY A 33 -6.75 22.98 -11.56
N LEU A 34 -6.05 23.70 -10.68
CA LEU A 34 -4.75 23.30 -10.14
C LEU A 34 -4.84 21.98 -9.37
N HIS A 35 -5.97 21.74 -8.70
CA HIS A 35 -6.23 20.47 -8.01
C HIS A 35 -6.18 19.25 -8.95
N VAL A 36 -6.57 19.41 -10.21
CA VAL A 36 -6.50 18.32 -11.23
C VAL A 36 -5.05 17.96 -11.50
N LEU A 37 -4.18 18.97 -11.68
CA LEU A 37 -2.76 18.76 -11.89
C LEU A 37 -2.09 18.13 -10.66
N GLN A 38 -2.44 18.60 -9.46
CA GLN A 38 -1.91 18.04 -8.21
C GLN A 38 -2.33 16.58 -8.04
N ALA A 39 -3.60 16.25 -8.26
CA ALA A 39 -4.09 14.87 -8.19
C ALA A 39 -3.41 13.97 -9.24
N TRP A 40 -3.20 14.47 -10.46
CA TRP A 40 -2.49 13.75 -11.51
C TRP A 40 -1.03 13.47 -11.13
N GLN A 41 -0.32 14.48 -10.63
CA GLN A 41 1.07 14.31 -10.18
C GLN A 41 1.16 13.29 -9.04
N LEU A 42 0.27 13.37 -8.06
CA LEU A 42 0.20 12.39 -6.98
C LEU A 42 0.01 10.97 -7.53
N CYS A 43 -0.94 10.76 -8.44
CA CYS A 43 -1.19 9.44 -9.03
C CYS A 43 0.02 8.91 -9.80
N ARG A 44 0.66 9.74 -10.62
CA ARG A 44 1.82 9.36 -11.44
C ARG A 44 3.07 9.13 -10.58
N ASP A 45 3.36 10.04 -9.67
CA ASP A 45 4.62 10.07 -8.95
C ASP A 45 4.76 8.92 -7.94
N GLN A 46 3.65 8.32 -7.49
CA GLN A 46 3.65 7.08 -6.70
C GLN A 46 4.29 5.89 -7.44
N TYR A 47 4.31 5.91 -8.76
CA TYR A 47 4.94 4.88 -9.60
C TYR A 47 6.37 5.20 -10.01
N ILE A 48 6.88 6.38 -9.59
CA ILE A 48 8.25 6.80 -9.90
C ILE A 48 9.11 6.84 -8.64
N TRP A 49 8.56 7.28 -7.50
CA TRP A 49 9.30 7.43 -6.24
C TRP A 49 8.54 6.86 -5.05
N PHE A 50 9.30 6.37 -4.08
CA PHE A 50 8.74 5.98 -2.79
C PHE A 50 9.54 6.56 -1.61
N PRO A 51 8.90 7.38 -0.73
CA PRO A 51 7.54 7.92 -0.91
C PRO A 51 7.47 8.92 -2.07
N TRP A 52 6.32 9.06 -2.69
CA TRP A 52 6.12 9.77 -3.97
C TRP A 52 6.60 11.24 -3.98
N PHE A 53 6.62 11.89 -2.84
CA PHE A 53 7.04 13.29 -2.68
C PHE A 53 8.58 13.45 -2.54
N ARG A 54 9.33 12.37 -2.36
CA ARG A 54 10.79 12.34 -2.27
C ARG A 54 11.36 12.01 -3.65
N LYS A 55 11.74 13.09 -4.39
CA LYS A 55 12.17 12.99 -5.81
C LYS A 55 13.69 12.86 -5.98
N GLU A 56 14.35 12.21 -5.03
CA GLU A 56 15.77 11.91 -5.09
C GLU A 56 16.00 10.58 -5.85
N ALA A 57 17.17 10.45 -6.47
CA ALA A 57 17.52 9.27 -7.29
C ALA A 57 17.41 7.96 -6.50
N GLU A 58 17.81 7.97 -5.23
CA GLU A 58 17.80 6.81 -4.32
C GLU A 58 16.38 6.36 -3.95
N ARG A 59 15.38 7.20 -4.23
CA ARG A 59 13.96 6.93 -3.95
C ARG A 59 13.20 6.46 -5.18
N ARG A 60 13.87 6.37 -6.32
CA ARG A 60 13.24 5.89 -7.55
C ARG A 60 12.89 4.42 -7.42
N VAL A 61 11.64 4.09 -7.71
CA VAL A 61 11.21 2.69 -7.76
C VAL A 61 11.81 1.99 -8.98
N PRO A 62 12.21 0.70 -8.88
CA PRO A 62 12.89 -0.02 -9.95
C PRO A 62 11.91 -0.58 -11.01
N HIS A 63 10.93 0.21 -11.40
CA HIS A 63 9.87 -0.23 -12.31
C HIS A 63 9.56 0.85 -13.34
N ASP A 64 9.08 0.43 -14.49
CA ASP A 64 8.57 1.32 -15.51
C ASP A 64 7.25 1.95 -15.08
N LEU A 65 7.01 3.16 -15.59
CA LEU A 65 5.74 3.85 -15.39
C LEU A 65 4.61 3.04 -16.05
N PRO A 66 3.47 2.85 -15.38
CA PRO A 66 2.30 2.24 -15.99
C PRO A 66 1.85 2.98 -17.26
N ASN A 67 1.11 2.30 -18.13
CA ASN A 67 0.59 2.92 -19.34
C ASN A 67 -0.43 4.04 -19.01
N ALA A 68 -0.71 4.86 -20.02
CA ALA A 68 -1.57 6.04 -19.84
C ALA A 68 -3.00 5.70 -19.41
N GLU A 69 -3.54 4.59 -19.88
CA GLU A 69 -4.90 4.15 -19.53
C GLU A 69 -5.00 3.76 -18.05
N PHE A 70 -4.04 3.01 -17.55
CA PHE A 70 -3.96 2.66 -16.13
C PHE A 70 -3.86 3.92 -15.26
N LEU A 71 -2.97 4.85 -15.60
CA LEU A 71 -2.82 6.11 -14.87
C LEU A 71 -4.07 6.97 -14.93
N HIS A 72 -4.76 7.01 -16.07
CA HIS A 72 -6.03 7.70 -16.22
C HIS A 72 -7.11 7.12 -15.29
N ASN A 73 -7.28 5.80 -15.27
CA ASN A 73 -8.25 5.14 -14.43
C ASN A 73 -7.96 5.40 -12.94
N LYS A 74 -6.68 5.30 -12.55
CA LYS A 74 -6.24 5.64 -11.18
C LYS A 74 -6.54 7.10 -10.81
N PHE A 75 -6.27 8.03 -11.72
CA PHE A 75 -6.58 9.44 -11.52
C PHE A 75 -8.08 9.68 -11.37
N VAL A 76 -8.93 9.04 -12.19
CA VAL A 76 -10.39 9.17 -12.09
C VAL A 76 -10.90 8.70 -10.74
N GLU A 77 -10.38 7.62 -10.19
CA GLU A 77 -10.72 7.15 -8.84
C GLU A 77 -10.31 8.15 -7.76
N VAL A 78 -9.10 8.67 -7.83
CA VAL A 78 -8.60 9.65 -6.86
C VAL A 78 -9.41 10.95 -6.92
N ILE A 79 -9.70 11.47 -8.12
CA ILE A 79 -10.42 12.73 -8.26
C ILE A 79 -11.88 12.62 -7.78
N LYS A 80 -12.53 11.46 -7.94
CA LYS A 80 -13.86 11.19 -7.36
C LYS A 80 -13.84 11.23 -5.83
N GLY A 81 -12.75 10.72 -5.22
CA GLY A 81 -12.56 10.67 -3.78
C GLY A 81 -11.80 11.86 -3.18
N ILE A 82 -11.55 12.93 -3.94
CA ILE A 82 -10.60 13.98 -3.59
C ILE A 82 -10.84 14.62 -2.22
N HIS A 83 -12.11 14.79 -1.82
CA HIS A 83 -12.50 15.36 -0.54
C HIS A 83 -12.22 14.47 0.67
N THR A 84 -12.03 13.17 0.46
CA THR A 84 -11.89 12.17 1.53
C THR A 84 -10.60 11.37 1.44
N TYR A 85 -9.90 11.42 0.33
CA TYR A 85 -8.68 10.67 0.06
C TYR A 85 -7.66 10.79 1.21
N HIS A 86 -7.34 12.02 1.61
CA HIS A 86 -6.41 12.31 2.71
C HIS A 86 -6.89 11.75 4.05
N LYS A 87 -8.20 11.71 4.30
CA LYS A 87 -8.76 11.23 5.60
C LYS A 87 -8.52 9.75 5.81
N SER A 88 -8.68 8.94 4.75
CA SER A 88 -8.41 7.50 4.81
C SER A 88 -6.94 7.22 5.09
N TYR A 89 -6.04 7.94 4.44
CA TYR A 89 -4.60 7.82 4.70
C TYR A 89 -4.24 8.25 6.13
N LEU A 90 -4.77 9.39 6.60
CA LEU A 90 -4.54 9.85 7.96
C LEU A 90 -5.02 8.82 8.99
N ALA A 91 -6.18 8.22 8.78
CA ALA A 91 -6.70 7.17 9.66
C ALA A 91 -5.77 5.94 9.66
N ALA A 92 -5.36 5.46 8.50
CA ALA A 92 -4.48 4.31 8.36
C ALA A 92 -3.11 4.53 9.01
N PHE A 93 -2.52 5.71 8.83
CA PHE A 93 -1.21 6.01 9.39
C PHE A 93 -1.22 6.31 10.89
N ARG A 94 -2.35 6.76 11.45
CA ARG A 94 -2.52 6.96 12.89
C ARG A 94 -2.85 5.68 13.65
N TYR A 95 -3.23 4.63 12.92
CA TYR A 95 -3.52 3.33 13.52
C TYR A 95 -2.21 2.60 13.81
N SER A 96 -2.00 2.25 15.09
CA SER A 96 -0.79 1.55 15.51
C SER A 96 -0.88 0.05 15.18
N MET A 97 -0.47 -0.33 14.00
CA MET A 97 -0.43 -1.74 13.58
C MET A 97 0.40 -2.60 14.55
N ARG A 98 1.51 -2.07 15.08
CA ARG A 98 2.38 -2.79 16.03
C ARG A 98 1.68 -3.20 17.32
N ASP A 99 0.73 -2.38 17.77
CA ASP A 99 -0.01 -2.66 19.00
C ASP A 99 -1.16 -3.65 18.77
N PHE A 100 -1.72 -3.68 17.57
CA PHE A 100 -2.91 -4.48 17.28
C PHE A 100 -2.60 -5.80 16.57
N VAL A 101 -1.57 -5.88 15.74
CA VAL A 101 -1.19 -7.11 15.04
C VAL A 101 -0.98 -8.29 16.01
N PRO A 102 -0.30 -8.14 17.17
CA PRO A 102 -0.14 -9.24 18.13
C PRO A 102 -1.46 -9.74 18.76
N GLN A 103 -2.53 -8.95 18.66
CA GLN A 103 -3.85 -9.29 19.25
C GLN A 103 -4.73 -10.07 18.26
N ILE A 104 -4.28 -10.31 17.04
CA ILE A 104 -5.05 -11.08 16.06
C ILE A 104 -5.07 -12.54 16.47
N GLY A 105 -6.26 -13.02 16.88
CA GLY A 105 -6.50 -14.40 17.31
C GLY A 105 -7.03 -15.32 16.22
N HIS A 106 -7.08 -14.89 14.99
CA HIS A 106 -7.58 -15.68 13.86
C HIS A 106 -6.50 -16.58 13.26
N HIS A 107 -6.92 -17.68 12.61
CA HIS A 107 -6.04 -18.41 11.69
C HIS A 107 -5.59 -17.45 10.60
N THR A 108 -4.32 -17.06 10.63
CA THR A 108 -3.82 -15.95 9.82
C THR A 108 -2.65 -16.36 8.95
N MET A 109 -2.63 -15.84 7.74
CA MET A 109 -1.47 -15.86 6.86
C MET A 109 -0.97 -14.42 6.62
N ILE A 110 0.34 -14.21 6.75
CA ILE A 110 1.01 -12.97 6.37
C ILE A 110 1.74 -13.20 5.05
N THR A 111 1.50 -12.33 4.08
CA THR A 111 2.14 -12.41 2.78
C THR A 111 2.68 -11.06 2.33
N CYS A 112 3.63 -11.10 1.42
CA CYS A 112 4.17 -9.93 0.75
C CYS A 112 4.74 -10.35 -0.59
N SER A 113 4.70 -9.51 -1.60
CA SER A 113 5.44 -9.81 -2.82
C SER A 113 6.95 -9.60 -2.59
N GLU A 114 7.77 -10.37 -3.30
CA GLU A 114 9.23 -10.32 -3.17
C GLU A 114 9.81 -8.92 -3.41
N ASN A 115 9.17 -8.16 -4.30
CA ASN A 115 9.59 -6.82 -4.71
C ASN A 115 8.71 -5.70 -4.12
N ASP A 116 7.97 -5.97 -3.04
CA ASP A 116 7.14 -4.97 -2.39
C ASP A 116 7.99 -3.97 -1.60
N LEU A 117 7.58 -2.71 -1.64
CA LEU A 117 8.24 -1.62 -0.92
C LEU A 117 8.08 -1.75 0.61
N VAL A 118 7.07 -2.48 1.08
CA VAL A 118 6.85 -2.79 2.50
C VAL A 118 7.45 -4.14 2.92
N ARG A 119 8.30 -4.74 2.11
CA ARG A 119 8.99 -6.00 2.40
C ARG A 119 9.73 -6.00 3.76
N PRO A 120 10.38 -4.90 4.19
CA PRO A 120 10.97 -4.84 5.54
C PRO A 120 9.94 -5.00 6.66
N ASP A 121 8.76 -4.40 6.50
CA ASP A 121 7.67 -4.49 7.48
C ASP A 121 7.10 -5.91 7.58
N TYR A 122 7.09 -6.67 6.48
CA TYR A 122 6.67 -8.07 6.48
C TYR A 122 7.54 -8.93 7.40
N GLU A 123 8.86 -8.75 7.40
CA GLU A 123 9.74 -9.53 8.28
C GLU A 123 9.51 -9.20 9.75
N GLU A 124 9.24 -7.93 10.07
CA GLU A 124 8.87 -7.53 11.43
C GLU A 124 7.51 -8.11 11.83
N ALA A 125 6.51 -8.04 10.95
CA ALA A 125 5.15 -8.55 11.21
C ALA A 125 5.14 -10.05 11.52
N ARG A 126 5.98 -10.84 10.85
CA ARG A 126 6.18 -12.27 11.16
C ARG A 126 6.62 -12.50 12.60
N GLY A 127 7.44 -11.60 13.13
CA GLY A 127 7.89 -11.65 14.52
C GLY A 127 6.79 -11.29 15.53
N LEU A 128 5.90 -10.38 15.13
CA LEU A 128 4.81 -9.90 15.99
C LEU A 128 3.64 -10.88 16.08
N LEU A 129 3.28 -11.54 14.99
CA LEU A 129 2.12 -12.45 14.92
C LEU A 129 2.57 -13.92 15.02
N LYS A 130 2.78 -14.38 16.25
CA LYS A 130 3.21 -15.75 16.50
C LYS A 130 2.15 -16.76 16.06
N GLY A 131 2.58 -17.77 15.30
CA GLY A 131 1.70 -18.83 14.84
C GLY A 131 1.00 -18.55 13.50
N ALA A 132 1.14 -17.37 12.93
CA ALA A 132 0.66 -17.13 11.58
C ALA A 132 1.51 -17.89 10.55
N LYS A 133 0.86 -18.41 9.51
CA LYS A 133 1.57 -18.86 8.31
C LYS A 133 2.16 -17.66 7.59
N SER A 134 3.28 -17.84 6.93
CA SER A 134 3.91 -16.76 6.17
C SER A 134 4.48 -17.26 4.85
N CYS A 135 4.27 -16.53 3.78
CA CYS A 135 4.89 -16.82 2.50
C CYS A 135 5.16 -15.55 1.71
N LEU A 136 6.16 -15.61 0.86
CA LEU A 136 6.36 -14.61 -0.19
C LEU A 136 5.61 -15.04 -1.43
N THR A 137 5.06 -14.08 -2.13
CA THR A 137 4.35 -14.29 -3.39
C THR A 137 5.07 -13.57 -4.53
N PRO A 138 4.91 -14.00 -5.78
CA PRO A 138 5.42 -13.25 -6.93
C PRO A 138 4.64 -11.95 -7.20
N GLY A 139 3.57 -11.68 -6.43
CA GLY A 139 2.70 -10.53 -6.61
C GLY A 139 1.68 -10.72 -7.73
N VAL A 140 1.23 -9.61 -8.33
CA VAL A 140 0.12 -9.61 -9.30
C VAL A 140 0.43 -8.85 -10.59
N ARG A 141 1.70 -8.63 -10.89
CA ARG A 141 2.12 -7.78 -12.03
C ARG A 141 1.97 -8.45 -13.39
N THR A 142 2.03 -9.78 -13.43
CA THR A 142 1.75 -10.57 -14.63
C THR A 142 0.61 -11.53 -14.36
N PRO A 143 -0.09 -12.02 -15.39
CA PRO A 143 -1.16 -13.01 -15.23
C PRO A 143 -0.68 -14.28 -14.52
N GLU A 144 0.54 -14.73 -14.80
CA GLU A 144 1.14 -15.92 -14.20
C GLU A 144 1.39 -15.69 -12.69
N ALA A 145 2.02 -14.56 -12.34
CA ALA A 145 2.26 -14.19 -10.95
C ALA A 145 0.94 -14.04 -10.16
N ALA A 146 -0.07 -13.42 -10.77
CA ALA A 146 -1.40 -13.29 -10.16
C ALA A 146 -2.05 -14.66 -9.91
N THR A 147 -1.91 -15.60 -10.85
CA THR A 147 -2.43 -16.97 -10.71
C THR A 147 -1.74 -17.71 -9.58
N GLU A 148 -0.41 -17.62 -9.47
CA GLU A 148 0.35 -18.25 -8.41
C GLU A 148 0.01 -17.66 -7.03
N THR A 149 -0.08 -16.34 -6.93
CA THR A 149 -0.50 -15.64 -5.70
C THR A 149 -1.91 -16.06 -5.28
N ALA A 150 -2.86 -16.08 -6.23
CA ALA A 150 -4.24 -16.52 -5.96
C ALA A 150 -4.29 -17.99 -5.52
N SER A 151 -3.44 -18.85 -6.08
CA SER A 151 -3.34 -20.25 -5.68
C SER A 151 -2.87 -20.40 -4.23
N ALA A 152 -1.86 -19.64 -3.83
CA ALA A 152 -1.36 -19.62 -2.45
C ALA A 152 -2.45 -19.17 -1.46
N PHE A 153 -3.22 -18.13 -1.81
CA PHE A 153 -4.34 -17.64 -0.99
C PHE A 153 -5.45 -18.68 -0.89
N THR A 154 -5.83 -19.26 -2.02
CA THR A 154 -6.87 -20.29 -2.07
C THR A 154 -6.49 -21.51 -1.22
N GLN A 155 -5.26 -21.98 -1.36
CA GLN A 155 -4.75 -23.10 -0.56
C GLN A 155 -4.85 -22.80 0.94
N PHE A 156 -4.46 -21.61 1.36
CA PHE A 156 -4.57 -21.21 2.77
C PHE A 156 -6.02 -21.15 3.25
N LEU A 157 -6.92 -20.57 2.47
CA LEU A 157 -8.33 -20.40 2.83
C LEU A 157 -9.10 -21.72 2.89
N LEU A 158 -8.62 -22.75 2.18
CA LEU A 158 -9.21 -24.10 2.19
C LEU A 158 -8.57 -25.03 3.22
N THR A 159 -7.55 -24.58 3.95
CA THR A 159 -6.91 -25.38 5.02
C THR A 159 -7.56 -25.01 6.35
N ASP A 160 -8.19 -25.97 6.99
CA ASP A 160 -8.76 -25.84 8.35
C ASP A 160 -7.68 -25.68 9.42
#